data_dfa055cac7d3ceea69d58b3b47d6e0bf
#
_entry.id   dfa055cac7d3ceea69d58b3b47d6e0bf
#
_cell.length_a   1.000
_cell.length_b   1.000
_cell.length_c   1.000
_cell.angle_alpha   90.00
_cell.angle_beta   90.00
_cell.angle_gamma   90.00
#
_symmetry.space_group_name_H-M   'P 1'
#
loop_
_entity.id
_entity.type
_entity.pdbx_description
1 polymer ?
#
loop_
_entity_poly.entity_id
_entity_poly.type
_entity_poly.pdbx_seq_one_letter_code
_entity_poly.pdbx_strand_id
1 'polypeptide(L)'
;MCIRDSYYADTCGEKELSDVLLDVLDTPVSPELLPPEDGKISQKTEDLVGPYELHDFYLYYVLRFGYSPAKIFRLALQAFEGSYDRETILKWLKTFYRRFFAQQFKRSCLPDGPKVGSVAVSPRGDLRMPSDACSRLWLKELEMIEKGER
;
A
#
# COMPACT_ATOMS: atom_id res chain seq x y z
N MET A 1 -3.68 1.03 -9.37
CA MET A 1 -4.51 2.20 -9.20
C MET A 1 -5.54 2.33 -10.32
N CYS A 2 -5.21 2.33 -11.54
CA CYS A 2 -6.17 2.62 -12.61
C CYS A 2 -6.27 1.52 -13.65
N ILE A 3 -6.56 0.27 -13.19
CA ILE A 3 -6.84 -0.85 -14.11
C ILE A 3 -7.90 -0.46 -15.15
N ARG A 4 -8.92 0.30 -14.73
CA ARG A 4 -9.96 0.81 -15.61
C ARG A 4 -9.40 1.80 -16.65
N ASP A 5 -8.54 2.72 -16.20
CA ASP A 5 -7.99 3.75 -17.09
C ASP A 5 -6.97 3.14 -18.05
N SER A 6 -6.14 2.18 -17.59
CA SER A 6 -5.27 1.39 -18.46
C SER A 6 -6.07 0.61 -19.51
N TYR A 7 -7.11 -0.10 -19.09
CA TYR A 7 -7.99 -0.83 -20.00
C TYR A 7 -8.65 0.11 -21.04
N TYR A 8 -9.09 1.29 -20.59
CA TYR A 8 -9.70 2.24 -21.49
C TYR A 8 -8.69 2.87 -22.47
N ALA A 9 -7.48 3.16 -22.01
CA ALA A 9 -6.40 3.59 -22.89
C ALA A 9 -6.09 2.59 -24.00
N ASP A 10 -6.10 1.29 -23.65
CA ASP A 10 -5.84 0.21 -24.61
C ASP A 10 -7.01 -0.04 -25.59
N THR A 11 -8.24 0.29 -25.21
CA THR A 11 -9.44 -0.12 -25.94
C THR A 11 -10.27 1.00 -26.55
N CYS A 12 -10.00 2.27 -26.22
CA CYS A 12 -10.81 3.42 -26.67
C CYS A 12 -10.75 3.67 -28.20
N GLY A 13 -9.74 3.16 -28.88
CA GLY A 13 -9.57 3.34 -30.33
C GLY A 13 -9.17 4.76 -30.78
N GLU A 14 -9.04 5.70 -29.84
CA GLU A 14 -8.61 7.07 -30.05
C GLU A 14 -7.21 7.29 -29.52
N LYS A 15 -6.21 7.44 -30.41
CA LYS A 15 -4.82 7.53 -30.01
C LYS A 15 -4.55 8.72 -29.07
N GLU A 16 -5.10 9.89 -29.36
CA GLU A 16 -4.89 11.09 -28.56
C GLU A 16 -5.42 10.92 -27.14
N LEU A 17 -6.59 10.31 -26.96
CA LEU A 17 -7.15 9.99 -25.66
C LEU A 17 -6.32 8.93 -24.93
N SER A 18 -5.87 7.89 -25.64
CA SER A 18 -4.98 6.87 -25.08
C SER A 18 -3.69 7.49 -24.55
N ASP A 19 -3.03 8.35 -25.34
CA ASP A 19 -1.77 9.00 -24.94
C ASP A 19 -1.96 9.87 -23.69
N VAL A 20 -3.06 10.62 -23.57
CA VAL A 20 -3.39 11.42 -22.38
C VAL A 20 -3.64 10.53 -21.15
N LEU A 21 -4.35 9.44 -21.30
CA LEU A 21 -4.62 8.50 -20.18
C LEU A 21 -3.33 7.82 -19.69
N LEU A 22 -2.44 7.45 -20.60
CA LEU A 22 -1.14 6.87 -20.26
C LEU A 22 -0.23 7.89 -19.56
N ASP A 23 -0.22 9.15 -19.98
CA ASP A 23 0.52 10.22 -19.30
C ASP A 23 0.02 10.46 -17.86
N VAL A 24 -1.30 10.46 -17.68
CA VAL A 24 -1.91 10.54 -16.32
C VAL A 24 -1.51 9.33 -15.45
N LEU A 25 -1.48 8.13 -16.03
CA LEU A 25 -1.09 6.91 -15.31
C LEU A 25 0.39 6.90 -14.93
N ASP A 26 1.26 7.48 -15.77
CA ASP A 26 2.71 7.59 -15.52
C ASP A 26 3.07 8.72 -14.55
N THR A 27 2.11 9.57 -14.21
CA THR A 27 2.34 10.68 -13.28
C THR A 27 2.63 10.14 -11.87
N PRO A 28 3.83 10.43 -11.29
CA PRO A 28 4.18 9.95 -9.96
C PRO A 28 3.24 10.49 -8.88
N VAL A 29 2.79 9.63 -7.97
CA VAL A 29 2.01 10.07 -6.81
C VAL A 29 2.91 10.83 -5.84
N SER A 30 2.56 12.09 -5.58
CA SER A 30 3.28 12.96 -4.67
C SER A 30 2.32 13.67 -3.70
N PRO A 31 2.80 14.15 -2.52
CA PRO A 31 2.01 15.02 -1.67
C PRO A 31 1.77 16.37 -2.38
N GLU A 32 0.52 16.68 -2.69
CA GLU A 32 0.13 17.96 -3.35
C GLU A 32 0.45 19.21 -2.53
N LEU A 33 0.78 19.03 -1.24
CA LEU A 33 1.04 20.12 -0.29
C LEU A 33 2.48 20.64 -0.33
N LEU A 34 3.39 19.96 -1.02
CA LEU A 34 4.77 20.41 -1.15
C LEU A 34 4.94 21.19 -2.46
N PRO A 35 5.44 22.43 -2.41
CA PRO A 35 5.73 23.16 -3.63
C PRO A 35 6.78 22.43 -4.45
N PRO A 36 6.66 22.41 -5.78
CA PRO A 36 7.67 21.81 -6.64
C PRO A 36 8.98 22.59 -6.54
N GLU A 37 10.11 21.89 -6.43
CA GLU A 37 11.43 22.47 -6.55
C GLU A 37 11.88 22.41 -8.02
N ASP A 38 12.19 23.56 -8.60
CA ASP A 38 12.58 23.71 -10.02
C ASP A 38 11.59 23.07 -11.02
N GLY A 39 10.28 23.12 -10.73
CA GLY A 39 9.24 22.53 -11.56
C GLY A 39 9.18 21.01 -11.54
N LYS A 40 9.93 20.37 -10.66
CA LYS A 40 9.91 18.90 -10.44
C LYS A 40 9.24 18.54 -9.14
N ILE A 41 8.62 17.37 -9.12
CA ILE A 41 8.05 16.79 -7.90
C ILE A 41 9.17 16.59 -6.88
N SER A 42 9.12 17.34 -5.77
CA SER A 42 10.14 17.33 -4.74
C SER A 42 10.16 16.03 -3.92
N GLN A 43 9.05 15.30 -3.84
CA GLN A 43 8.92 14.09 -3.04
C GLN A 43 7.98 13.08 -3.70
N LYS A 44 8.50 11.86 -3.94
CA LYS A 44 7.68 10.73 -4.35
C LYS A 44 7.19 9.97 -3.13
N THR A 45 5.91 9.62 -3.10
CA THR A 45 5.32 8.90 -1.97
C THR A 45 5.98 7.53 -1.77
N GLU A 46 6.34 6.83 -2.85
CA GLU A 46 7.00 5.52 -2.77
C GLU A 46 8.38 5.55 -2.11
N ASP A 47 9.11 6.67 -2.18
CA ASP A 47 10.40 6.81 -1.49
C ASP A 47 10.24 6.75 0.03
N LEU A 48 9.07 7.17 0.54
CA LEU A 48 8.76 7.18 1.98
C LEU A 48 8.05 5.94 2.48
N VAL A 49 7.18 5.36 1.67
CA VAL A 49 6.33 4.24 2.10
C VAL A 49 6.80 2.90 1.52
N GLY A 50 7.54 2.92 0.42
CA GLY A 50 7.94 1.76 -0.36
C GLY A 50 7.06 1.50 -1.57
N PRO A 51 7.42 0.52 -2.40
CA PRO A 51 6.69 0.16 -3.60
C PRO A 51 5.22 -0.17 -3.31
N TYR A 52 4.31 0.40 -4.09
CA TYR A 52 2.87 0.20 -3.90
C TYR A 52 2.46 -1.25 -4.04
N GLU A 53 3.09 -2.01 -4.94
CA GLU A 53 2.76 -3.42 -5.13
C GLU A 53 3.00 -4.28 -3.87
N LEU A 54 4.06 -3.98 -3.10
CA LEU A 54 4.30 -4.62 -1.80
C LEU A 54 3.21 -4.24 -0.79
N HIS A 55 2.81 -2.96 -0.76
CA HIS A 55 1.75 -2.49 0.13
C HIS A 55 0.40 -3.09 -0.20
N ASP A 56 0.06 -3.18 -1.48
CA ASP A 56 -1.20 -3.80 -1.94
C ASP A 56 -1.24 -5.28 -1.56
N PHE A 57 -0.12 -5.98 -1.73
CA PHE A 57 0.01 -7.37 -1.31
C PHE A 57 -0.19 -7.54 0.20
N TYR A 58 0.50 -6.73 1.02
CA TYR A 58 0.36 -6.79 2.48
C TYR A 58 -1.07 -6.47 2.92
N LEU A 59 -1.63 -5.40 2.37
CA LEU A 59 -2.99 -4.95 2.68
C LEU A 59 -4.03 -6.02 2.34
N TYR A 60 -3.91 -6.67 1.18
CA TYR A 60 -4.79 -7.75 0.76
C TYR A 60 -4.80 -8.90 1.76
N TYR A 61 -3.63 -9.39 2.16
CA TYR A 61 -3.55 -10.52 3.09
C TYR A 61 -3.92 -10.16 4.53
N VAL A 62 -3.66 -8.93 4.95
CA VAL A 62 -4.11 -8.44 6.26
C VAL A 62 -5.63 -8.31 6.31
N LEU A 63 -6.22 -7.63 5.34
CA LEU A 63 -7.65 -7.32 5.37
C LEU A 63 -8.51 -8.53 5.00
N ARG A 64 -8.12 -9.27 3.96
CA ARG A 64 -8.95 -10.36 3.43
C ARG A 64 -8.86 -11.64 4.24
N PHE A 65 -7.68 -11.93 4.79
CA PHE A 65 -7.40 -13.21 5.43
C PHE A 65 -6.96 -13.09 6.89
N GLY A 66 -6.63 -11.91 7.38
CA GLY A 66 -6.14 -11.72 8.75
C GLY A 66 -4.83 -12.46 9.03
N TYR A 67 -3.97 -12.61 8.02
CA TYR A 67 -2.72 -13.35 8.20
C TYR A 67 -1.74 -12.60 9.10
N SER A 68 -0.97 -13.37 9.88
CA SER A 68 0.08 -12.82 10.73
C SER A 68 1.24 -12.26 9.90
N PRO A 69 2.04 -11.31 10.45
CA PRO A 69 3.21 -10.74 9.78
C PRO A 69 4.19 -11.79 9.25
N ALA A 70 4.46 -12.82 10.02
CA ALA A 70 5.36 -13.91 9.62
C ALA A 70 4.84 -14.69 8.41
N LYS A 71 3.52 -14.91 8.35
CA LYS A 71 2.91 -15.59 7.21
C LYS A 71 2.94 -14.72 5.96
N ILE A 72 2.61 -13.43 6.09
CA ILE A 72 2.65 -12.48 4.98
C ILE A 72 4.08 -12.33 4.45
N PHE A 73 5.06 -12.26 5.33
CA PHE A 73 6.46 -12.19 4.95
C PHE A 73 6.89 -13.39 4.10
N ARG A 74 6.57 -14.62 4.53
CA ARG A 74 6.88 -15.84 3.76
C ARG A 74 6.21 -15.88 2.39
N LEU A 75 4.94 -15.46 2.33
CA LEU A 75 4.22 -15.38 1.05
C LEU A 75 4.81 -14.32 0.13
N ALA A 76 5.22 -13.17 0.68
CA ALA A 76 5.85 -12.11 -0.10
C ALA A 76 7.21 -12.53 -0.67
N LEU A 77 8.04 -13.27 0.11
CA LEU A 77 9.30 -13.82 -0.40
C LEU A 77 9.10 -14.74 -1.61
N GLN A 78 8.02 -15.50 -1.63
CA GLN A 78 7.69 -16.38 -2.73
C GLN A 78 7.09 -15.63 -3.92
N ALA A 79 6.16 -14.68 -3.64
CA ALA A 79 5.46 -13.94 -4.69
C ALA A 79 6.36 -12.96 -5.44
N PHE A 80 7.35 -12.40 -4.78
CA PHE A 80 8.27 -11.40 -5.32
C PHE A 80 9.69 -11.94 -5.50
N GLU A 81 9.83 -13.26 -5.63
CA GLU A 81 11.12 -13.88 -5.92
C GLU A 81 11.72 -13.30 -7.21
N GLY A 82 12.96 -12.83 -7.13
CA GLY A 82 13.65 -12.18 -8.26
C GLY A 82 13.33 -10.68 -8.45
N SER A 83 12.28 -10.14 -7.81
CA SER A 83 11.93 -8.72 -7.89
C SER A 83 12.46 -7.92 -6.69
N TYR A 84 12.36 -8.49 -5.49
CA TYR A 84 12.81 -7.84 -4.25
C TYR A 84 13.59 -8.82 -3.39
N ASP A 85 14.64 -8.33 -2.75
CA ASP A 85 15.38 -9.12 -1.77
C ASP A 85 14.62 -9.24 -0.43
N ARG A 86 15.07 -10.19 0.39
CA ARG A 86 14.50 -10.48 1.71
C ARG A 86 14.48 -9.24 2.64
N GLU A 87 15.55 -8.45 2.60
CA GLU A 87 15.73 -7.30 3.48
C GLU A 87 14.78 -6.17 3.09
N THR A 88 14.62 -5.91 1.80
CA THR A 88 13.67 -4.95 1.25
C THR A 88 12.23 -5.31 1.60
N ILE A 89 11.82 -6.56 1.40
CA ILE A 89 10.48 -7.03 1.77
C ILE A 89 10.25 -6.85 3.28
N LEU A 90 11.20 -7.23 4.13
CA LEU A 90 11.08 -7.11 5.57
C LEU A 90 11.00 -5.63 6.02
N LYS A 91 11.84 -4.77 5.46
CA LYS A 91 11.86 -3.33 5.73
C LYS A 91 10.49 -2.70 5.45
N TRP A 92 9.94 -2.97 4.28
CA TRP A 92 8.67 -2.37 3.89
C TRP A 92 7.47 -2.98 4.60
N LEU A 93 7.52 -4.25 4.97
CA LEU A 93 6.49 -4.88 5.81
C LEU A 93 6.47 -4.27 7.23
N LYS A 94 7.62 -4.00 7.83
CA LYS A 94 7.72 -3.27 9.11
C LYS A 94 7.15 -1.85 8.97
N THR A 95 7.50 -1.15 7.90
CA THR A 95 6.98 0.19 7.60
C THR A 95 5.47 0.17 7.41
N PHE A 96 4.94 -0.81 6.67
CA PHE A 96 3.52 -1.03 6.49
C PHE A 96 2.79 -1.17 7.83
N TYR A 97 3.18 -2.10 8.70
CA TYR A 97 2.49 -2.30 9.99
C TYR A 97 2.56 -1.07 10.88
N ARG A 98 3.72 -0.44 10.99
CA ARG A 98 3.86 0.81 11.77
C ARG A 98 2.91 1.89 11.30
N ARG A 99 2.86 2.14 9.99
CA ARG A 99 2.00 3.17 9.40
C ARG A 99 0.53 2.77 9.41
N PHE A 100 0.21 1.52 9.16
CA PHE A 100 -1.17 1.03 9.16
C PHE A 100 -1.87 1.30 10.49
N PHE A 101 -1.21 1.04 11.61
CA PHE A 101 -1.75 1.33 12.94
C PHE A 101 -1.68 2.83 13.27
N ALA A 102 -0.56 3.50 13.04
CA ALA A 102 -0.39 4.92 13.34
C ALA A 102 -1.35 5.82 12.56
N GLN A 103 -1.81 5.40 11.38
CA GLN A 103 -2.74 6.14 10.53
C GLN A 103 -4.21 5.74 10.74
N GLN A 104 -4.55 4.99 11.77
CA GLN A 104 -5.94 4.59 12.04
C GLN A 104 -6.86 5.79 12.22
N PHE A 105 -6.41 6.86 12.84
CA PHE A 105 -7.18 8.08 13.01
C PHE A 105 -7.66 8.68 11.67
N LYS A 106 -6.85 8.57 10.61
CA LYS A 106 -7.24 9.04 9.27
C LYS A 106 -8.40 8.22 8.71
N ARG A 107 -8.39 6.91 8.92
CA ARG A 107 -9.49 6.03 8.51
C ARG A 107 -10.77 6.33 9.28
N SER A 108 -10.65 6.70 10.56
CA SER A 108 -11.80 7.10 11.38
C SER A 108 -12.46 8.39 10.88
N CYS A 109 -11.74 9.25 10.18
CA CYS A 109 -12.23 10.50 9.61
C CYS A 109 -12.74 10.36 8.16
N LEU A 110 -12.67 9.17 7.55
CA LEU A 110 -13.18 8.97 6.20
C LEU A 110 -14.69 9.19 6.14
N PRO A 111 -15.21 9.86 5.09
CA PRO A 111 -16.64 9.95 4.86
C PRO A 111 -17.23 8.59 4.53
N ASP A 112 -18.55 8.48 4.68
CA ASP A 112 -19.26 7.29 4.20
C ASP A 112 -19.22 7.25 2.67
N GLY A 113 -19.00 6.08 2.13
CA GLY A 113 -18.89 5.86 0.70
C GLY A 113 -19.21 4.42 0.30
N PRO A 114 -19.37 4.17 -0.99
CA PRO A 114 -19.67 2.83 -1.49
C PRO A 114 -18.48 1.89 -1.23
N LYS A 115 -18.80 0.66 -0.86
CA LYS A 115 -17.82 -0.42 -0.74
C LYS A 115 -17.54 -0.97 -2.14
N VAL A 116 -16.30 -0.80 -2.59
CA VAL A 116 -15.87 -1.25 -3.93
C VAL A 116 -15.34 -2.68 -3.91
N GLY A 117 -14.57 -3.04 -2.89
CA GLY A 117 -14.00 -4.38 -2.72
C GLY A 117 -14.79 -5.25 -1.73
N SER A 118 -14.28 -6.44 -1.47
CA SER A 118 -14.87 -7.39 -0.51
C SER A 118 -14.70 -6.98 0.95
N VAL A 119 -13.68 -6.16 1.26
CA VAL A 119 -13.38 -5.63 2.60
C VAL A 119 -13.11 -4.14 2.51
N ALA A 120 -13.80 -3.35 3.32
CA ALA A 120 -13.59 -1.91 3.43
C ALA A 120 -12.68 -1.56 4.61
N VAL A 121 -11.85 -0.54 4.45
CA VAL A 121 -10.97 -0.02 5.52
C VAL A 121 -11.68 0.92 6.50
N SER A 122 -12.96 1.18 6.30
CA SER A 122 -13.75 2.03 7.17
C SER A 122 -13.99 1.36 8.53
N PRO A 123 -13.73 2.05 9.66
CA PRO A 123 -14.05 1.54 11.00
C PRO A 123 -15.55 1.46 11.28
N ARG A 124 -16.38 2.11 10.47
CA ARG A 124 -17.84 1.99 10.52
C ARG A 124 -18.35 0.75 9.78
N GLY A 125 -17.49 0.14 8.97
CA GLY A 125 -17.76 -1.08 8.22
C GLY A 125 -16.96 -2.28 8.72
N ASP A 126 -16.07 -2.78 7.86
CA ASP A 126 -15.38 -4.06 8.09
C ASP A 126 -14.17 -3.94 9.02
N LEU A 127 -13.38 -2.87 8.97
CA LEU A 127 -12.17 -2.69 9.77
C LEU A 127 -12.47 -1.93 11.08
N ARG A 128 -13.17 -2.58 11.98
CA ARG A 128 -13.49 -2.03 13.31
C ARG A 128 -12.29 -2.16 14.24
N MET A 129 -11.41 -1.17 14.20
CA MET A 129 -10.20 -1.12 15.02
C MET A 129 -10.17 0.18 15.82
N PRO A 130 -9.79 0.14 17.13
CA PRO A 130 -9.63 1.33 17.94
C PRO A 130 -8.59 2.30 17.33
N SER A 131 -8.81 3.60 17.49
CA SER A 131 -7.89 4.62 16.96
C SER A 131 -6.52 4.61 17.64
N ASP A 132 -6.45 4.08 18.87
CA ASP A 132 -5.25 3.94 19.68
C ASP A 132 -4.59 2.55 19.60
N ALA A 133 -5.08 1.67 18.72
CA ALA A 133 -4.47 0.37 18.49
C ALA A 133 -3.01 0.52 18.08
N CYS A 134 -2.13 -0.30 18.63
CA CYS A 134 -0.70 -0.23 18.37
C CYS A 134 -0.15 -1.47 17.67
N SER A 135 0.91 -1.27 16.88
CA SER A 135 1.55 -2.33 16.07
C SER A 135 2.59 -3.17 16.83
N ARG A 136 2.77 -2.96 18.14
CA ARG A 136 3.90 -3.51 18.92
C ARG A 136 4.07 -5.02 18.77
N LEU A 137 3.00 -5.79 18.85
CA LEU A 137 3.07 -7.26 18.76
C LEU A 137 3.47 -7.71 17.35
N TRP A 138 2.94 -7.07 16.31
CA TRP A 138 3.28 -7.37 14.90
C TRP A 138 4.73 -7.03 14.58
N LEU A 139 5.22 -5.89 15.05
CA LEU A 139 6.62 -5.50 14.86
C LEU A 139 7.58 -6.42 15.61
N LYS A 140 7.23 -6.84 16.84
CA LYS A 140 8.01 -7.82 17.59
C LYS A 140 8.14 -9.16 16.85
N GLU A 141 7.07 -9.64 16.23
CA GLU A 141 7.11 -10.86 15.41
C GLU A 141 8.08 -10.73 14.23
N LEU A 142 8.09 -9.56 13.56
CA LEU A 142 9.02 -9.28 12.46
C LEU A 142 10.48 -9.12 12.94
N GLU A 143 10.71 -8.58 14.12
CA GLU A 143 12.04 -8.51 14.72
C GLU A 143 12.61 -9.90 15.06
N MET A 144 11.76 -10.83 15.51
CA MET A 144 12.18 -12.23 15.75
C MET A 144 12.60 -12.92 14.44
N ILE A 145 11.88 -12.66 13.35
CA ILE A 145 12.23 -13.18 12.02
C ILE A 145 13.57 -12.61 11.53
N GLU A 146 13.82 -11.32 11.79
CA GLU A 146 15.08 -10.66 11.43
C GLU A 146 16.28 -11.29 12.17
N LYS A 147 16.07 -11.64 13.43
CA LYS A 147 17.10 -12.31 14.27
C LYS A 147 17.27 -13.80 13.97
N GLY A 148 16.46 -14.37 13.09
CA GLY A 148 16.49 -15.80 12.79
C GLY A 148 15.91 -16.70 13.89
N GLU A 149 15.11 -16.15 14.79
CA GLU A 149 14.51 -16.88 15.91
C GLU A 149 13.22 -17.64 15.52
N ARG A 150 12.83 -17.60 14.24
CA ARG A 150 11.66 -18.31 13.66
C ARG A 150 11.85 -18.69 12.20
#